data_65d5c38f2c76128f122d4de9bb9917b3
#
_entry.id   65d5c38f2c76128f122d4de9bb9917b3
#
_cell.length_a   1.000
_cell.length_b   1.000
_cell.length_c   1.000
_cell.angle_alpha   90.00
_cell.angle_beta   90.00
_cell.angle_gamma   90.00
#
_symmetry.space_group_name_H-M   'P 1'
#
loop_
_entity.id
_entity.type
_entity.pdbx_description
1 polymer ?
#
loop_
_entity_poly.entity_id
_entity_poly.type
_entity_poly.pdbx_seq_one_letter_code
_entity_poly.pdbx_strand_id
1 'polypeptide(L)'
;EAQHQGAAAILAANVGGFAQVADDALNSQDICGPTSIPTCSIGVADSQKLRAMMEEGTVTGTLIVDNEVEIGTGVTYNIMGKIKGKSSDHQILVGGHYDMHFFGFQDDNCAVGLVLAMAKAMKESGYQPENDIVFCLHGAEEWGSSYTQFDWTVGAWEMINHVHPEWVGKTLAFINFELPAYEFDSYTTTYSAPEMFSMLSYFANEYAYSPDPVGCFADGVLTEGYQTYTYSDDFSYYKAGVPSTVNGFLLQKDMETVFPFYIDYYHTQYDTPDTYNDAVMKFNIQYYGALAMYIDQTPALYLDFTAQADRLLAAVSEETMAQAGADVEAYRAALEQLGAAASAMKEKVVSLNADYAQAREAGDEQKMAQLRETGKALTAQNLAAFAYAQKHLLGLMYERPIVPHEAPQENIELCEAIIASLEEGDVAKVVDEYAWTVNNVLEWYAMYFSPAVIAIQDDMNWGEGNQDNLYWGTDINFDKADVDDATRSLFIRYDEQGGDFSEEIAIYKAAIEVERSRLADHAAQETAAMSELAEMLK
;
A
#
# COMPACT_ATOMS: atom_id res chain seq x y z
N GLU A 1 1.17 14.27 23.82
CA GLU A 1 0.43 15.48 24.17
C GLU A 1 -0.16 15.39 25.60
N ALA A 2 -0.96 14.37 25.95
CA ALA A 2 -1.58 14.25 27.27
C ALA A 2 -0.55 14.34 28.42
N GLN A 3 0.59 13.65 28.27
CA GLN A 3 1.68 13.75 29.21
C GLN A 3 2.26 15.16 29.30
N HIS A 4 2.46 15.82 28.14
CA HIS A 4 2.99 17.19 28.08
C HIS A 4 2.05 18.19 28.79
N GLN A 5 0.74 17.96 28.72
CA GLN A 5 -0.27 18.72 29.47
C GLN A 5 -0.40 18.29 30.94
N GLY A 6 0.41 17.37 31.41
CA GLY A 6 0.47 16.94 32.82
C GLY A 6 -0.49 15.83 33.20
N ALA A 7 -1.03 15.08 32.23
CA ALA A 7 -1.83 13.89 32.53
C ALA A 7 -0.98 12.82 33.24
N ALA A 8 -1.58 12.13 34.19
CA ALA A 8 -0.94 11.04 34.95
C ALA A 8 -1.18 9.67 34.26
N ALA A 9 -2.18 9.55 33.42
CA ALA A 9 -2.54 8.35 32.68
C ALA A 9 -3.49 8.69 31.52
N ILE A 10 -3.65 7.75 30.57
CA ILE A 10 -4.61 7.87 29.47
C ILE A 10 -5.53 6.65 29.51
N LEU A 11 -6.84 6.91 29.36
CA LEU A 11 -7.86 5.90 29.06
C LEU A 11 -8.41 6.25 27.69
N ALA A 12 -8.10 5.45 26.67
CA ALA A 12 -8.57 5.65 25.31
C ALA A 12 -9.83 4.86 25.05
N ALA A 13 -10.80 5.48 24.38
CA ALA A 13 -12.00 4.79 23.90
C ALA A 13 -12.22 5.15 22.44
N ASN A 14 -12.34 4.16 21.58
CA ASN A 14 -12.70 4.38 20.19
C ASN A 14 -14.19 4.76 20.08
N VAL A 15 -14.47 5.98 19.69
CA VAL A 15 -15.85 6.51 19.58
C VAL A 15 -16.29 6.76 18.15
N GLY A 16 -15.46 6.48 17.16
CA GLY A 16 -15.73 6.68 15.74
C GLY A 16 -14.75 5.93 14.86
N GLY A 17 -15.15 5.52 13.66
CA GLY A 17 -14.31 4.81 12.72
C GLY A 17 -14.33 3.29 12.88
N PHE A 18 -13.17 2.67 12.91
CA PHE A 18 -13.04 1.20 12.99
C PHE A 18 -13.34 0.65 14.39
N ALA A 19 -13.70 -0.63 14.43
CA ALA A 19 -13.76 -1.43 15.65
C ALA A 19 -14.81 -0.98 16.69
N GLN A 20 -16.05 -0.83 16.25
CA GLN A 20 -17.18 -0.40 17.11
C GLN A 20 -18.32 -1.40 17.17
N VAL A 21 -18.04 -2.69 16.96
CA VAL A 21 -19.05 -3.76 16.93
C VAL A 21 -19.92 -3.81 18.18
N ALA A 22 -19.35 -3.52 19.33
CA ALA A 22 -20.04 -3.54 20.60
C ALA A 22 -19.52 -2.43 21.53
N ASP A 23 -20.37 -1.98 22.46
CA ASP A 23 -20.02 -0.94 23.41
C ASP A 23 -18.85 -1.32 24.35
N ASP A 24 -18.49 -2.60 24.42
CA ASP A 24 -17.36 -3.12 25.18
C ASP A 24 -16.18 -3.56 24.32
N ALA A 25 -16.20 -3.29 23.00
CA ALA A 25 -15.07 -3.57 22.13
C ALA A 25 -13.82 -2.78 22.56
N LEU A 26 -12.69 -3.49 22.53
CA LEU A 26 -11.37 -2.91 22.74
C LEU A 26 -10.65 -2.89 21.40
N ASN A 27 -10.04 -1.78 21.04
CA ASN A 27 -9.28 -1.63 19.83
C ASN A 27 -7.77 -1.55 20.15
N SER A 28 -6.96 -2.37 19.49
CA SER A 28 -5.51 -2.37 19.70
C SER A 28 -4.83 -1.10 19.16
N GLN A 29 -5.44 -0.40 18.22
CA GLN A 29 -4.90 0.81 17.60
C GLN A 29 -5.22 2.10 18.38
N ASP A 30 -6.02 2.04 19.45
CA ASP A 30 -6.35 3.22 20.25
C ASP A 30 -5.11 3.88 20.87
N ILE A 31 -4.09 3.07 21.15
CA ILE A 31 -2.83 3.53 21.73
C ILE A 31 -1.69 2.74 21.09
N CYS A 32 -0.96 3.38 20.19
CA CYS A 32 0.22 2.82 19.54
C CYS A 32 1.49 3.49 20.05
N GLY A 33 2.54 2.69 20.14
CA GLY A 33 3.89 3.15 20.46
C GLY A 33 4.20 3.29 21.96
N PRO A 34 5.46 3.52 22.28
CA PRO A 34 5.92 3.64 23.66
C PRO A 34 5.39 4.92 24.28
N THR A 35 4.73 4.80 25.42
CA THR A 35 4.30 5.94 26.22
C THR A 35 5.05 5.96 27.55
N SER A 36 5.27 7.16 28.09
CA SER A 36 5.93 7.32 29.38
C SER A 36 4.96 7.48 30.55
N ILE A 37 3.64 7.45 30.26
CA ILE A 37 2.57 7.41 31.27
C ILE A 37 1.71 6.17 31.06
N PRO A 38 1.10 5.60 32.13
CA PRO A 38 0.23 4.45 31.98
C PRO A 38 -0.93 4.73 31.04
N THR A 39 -1.16 3.81 30.11
CA THR A 39 -2.24 3.90 29.10
C THR A 39 -2.98 2.59 28.99
N CYS A 40 -4.28 2.64 28.73
CA CYS A 40 -5.06 1.46 28.35
C CYS A 40 -6.28 1.84 27.52
N SER A 41 -6.73 0.92 26.68
CA SER A 41 -8.01 1.00 25.99
C SER A 41 -9.16 0.61 26.91
N ILE A 42 -10.29 1.27 26.75
CA ILE A 42 -11.56 0.95 27.42
C ILE A 42 -12.69 0.94 26.39
N GLY A 43 -13.74 0.18 26.65
CA GLY A 43 -14.93 0.19 25.81
C GLY A 43 -15.70 1.52 25.88
N VAL A 44 -16.48 1.79 24.83
CA VAL A 44 -17.33 2.99 24.71
C VAL A 44 -18.29 3.11 25.88
N ALA A 45 -18.93 2.01 26.33
CA ALA A 45 -19.84 1.99 27.46
C ALA A 45 -19.18 2.44 28.77
N ASP A 46 -17.95 1.99 29.01
CA ASP A 46 -17.20 2.43 30.21
C ASP A 46 -16.75 3.88 30.10
N SER A 47 -16.35 4.34 28.92
CA SER A 47 -16.07 5.76 28.68
C SER A 47 -17.27 6.65 28.97
N GLN A 48 -18.44 6.29 28.45
CA GLN A 48 -19.69 7.04 28.71
C GLN A 48 -20.06 7.07 30.19
N LYS A 49 -19.90 5.94 30.87
CA LYS A 49 -20.14 5.83 32.31
C LYS A 49 -19.21 6.73 33.12
N LEU A 50 -17.90 6.73 32.79
CA LEU A 50 -16.93 7.61 33.43
C LEU A 50 -17.26 9.09 33.20
N ARG A 51 -17.63 9.47 31.98
CA ARG A 51 -18.05 10.84 31.63
C ARG A 51 -19.28 11.28 32.45
N ALA A 52 -20.30 10.42 32.53
CA ALA A 52 -21.50 10.70 33.34
C ALA A 52 -21.14 10.89 34.82
N MET A 53 -20.25 10.06 35.38
CA MET A 53 -19.81 10.23 36.76
C MET A 53 -19.08 11.58 36.97
N MET A 54 -18.27 12.01 35.98
CA MET A 54 -17.56 13.29 36.04
C MET A 54 -18.48 14.50 35.98
N GLU A 55 -19.62 14.39 35.32
CA GLU A 55 -20.68 15.45 35.34
C GLU A 55 -21.27 15.64 36.73
N GLU A 56 -21.36 14.57 37.53
CA GLU A 56 -21.90 14.62 38.90
C GLU A 56 -20.87 15.12 39.95
N GLY A 57 -19.57 15.10 39.62
CA GLY A 57 -18.52 15.57 40.52
C GLY A 57 -17.16 15.02 40.21
N THR A 58 -16.22 15.21 41.17
CA THR A 58 -14.86 14.70 41.03
C THR A 58 -14.83 13.19 41.15
N VAL A 59 -14.31 12.53 40.10
CA VAL A 59 -14.10 11.08 40.06
C VAL A 59 -12.62 10.79 40.39
N THR A 60 -12.40 9.81 41.24
CA THR A 60 -11.07 9.28 41.52
C THR A 60 -11.06 7.78 41.22
N GLY A 61 -9.94 7.31 40.70
CA GLY A 61 -9.76 5.90 40.36
C GLY A 61 -8.31 5.46 40.56
N THR A 62 -8.09 4.18 40.36
CA THR A 62 -6.74 3.59 40.35
C THR A 62 -6.59 2.85 39.03
N LEU A 63 -5.59 3.24 38.24
CA LEU A 63 -5.15 2.48 37.06
C LEU A 63 -3.98 1.58 37.48
N ILE A 64 -4.11 0.28 37.23
CA ILE A 64 -3.04 -0.69 37.46
C ILE A 64 -2.59 -1.19 36.09
N VAL A 65 -1.34 -0.91 35.74
CA VAL A 65 -0.67 -1.42 34.54
C VAL A 65 0.51 -2.25 35.04
N ASP A 66 0.44 -3.56 34.79
CA ASP A 66 1.46 -4.52 35.23
C ASP A 66 2.02 -5.20 33.96
N ASN A 67 2.88 -4.47 33.27
CA ASN A 67 3.61 -4.94 32.10
C ASN A 67 5.07 -4.49 32.16
N GLU A 68 5.91 -5.20 31.45
CA GLU A 68 7.31 -4.85 31.23
C GLU A 68 7.49 -4.47 29.76
N VAL A 69 8.09 -3.33 29.51
CA VAL A 69 8.35 -2.82 28.16
C VAL A 69 9.86 -2.77 27.96
N GLU A 70 10.37 -3.55 27.02
CA GLU A 70 11.75 -3.43 26.55
C GLU A 70 11.76 -2.67 25.21
N ILE A 71 12.52 -1.59 25.17
CA ILE A 71 12.77 -0.82 23.95
C ILE A 71 14.17 -1.18 23.47
N GLY A 72 14.26 -1.79 22.29
CA GLY A 72 15.54 -2.22 21.74
C GLY A 72 15.38 -3.07 20.47
N THR A 73 16.50 -3.61 20.02
CA THR A 73 16.53 -4.50 18.85
C THR A 73 15.93 -5.85 19.23
N GLY A 74 14.88 -6.26 18.52
CA GLY A 74 14.26 -7.58 18.62
C GLY A 74 14.58 -8.47 17.42
N VAL A 75 14.11 -9.72 17.47
CA VAL A 75 14.18 -10.68 16.35
C VAL A 75 12.79 -11.25 16.15
N THR A 76 12.31 -11.20 14.92
CA THR A 76 11.16 -11.96 14.44
C THR A 76 11.60 -12.91 13.34
N TYR A 77 10.71 -13.80 12.91
CA TYR A 77 11.01 -14.81 11.91
C TYR A 77 9.97 -14.79 10.81
N ASN A 78 10.42 -14.88 9.56
CA ASN A 78 9.55 -15.27 8.45
C ASN A 78 9.63 -16.77 8.27
N ILE A 79 8.50 -17.44 8.05
CA ILE A 79 8.40 -18.90 7.95
C ILE A 79 8.22 -19.27 6.48
N MET A 80 9.12 -20.12 5.95
CA MET A 80 9.08 -20.47 4.54
C MET A 80 9.03 -21.97 4.30
N GLY A 81 8.26 -22.35 3.28
CA GLY A 81 8.25 -23.68 2.70
C GLY A 81 8.33 -23.60 1.18
N LYS A 82 8.87 -24.65 0.52
CA LYS A 82 9.04 -24.63 -0.94
C LYS A 82 8.66 -25.95 -1.60
N ILE A 83 7.90 -25.86 -2.69
CA ILE A 83 7.76 -26.91 -3.69
C ILE A 83 8.76 -26.60 -4.80
N LYS A 84 9.74 -27.50 -4.97
CA LYS A 84 10.78 -27.31 -5.97
C LYS A 84 10.24 -27.53 -7.38
N GLY A 85 10.50 -26.58 -8.26
CA GLY A 85 10.18 -26.65 -9.68
C GLY A 85 11.19 -27.50 -10.48
N LYS A 86 10.92 -27.66 -11.76
CA LYS A 86 11.87 -28.27 -12.72
C LYS A 86 13.09 -27.37 -12.91
N SER A 87 12.91 -26.05 -12.81
CA SER A 87 13.96 -25.05 -12.76
C SER A 87 13.81 -24.22 -11.48
N SER A 88 14.92 -23.70 -10.97
CA SER A 88 14.96 -22.70 -9.90
C SER A 88 15.46 -21.34 -10.38
N ASP A 89 15.40 -21.10 -11.71
CA ASP A 89 15.76 -19.82 -12.31
C ASP A 89 14.81 -18.72 -11.86
N HIS A 90 13.51 -19.06 -11.77
CA HIS A 90 12.45 -18.19 -11.27
C HIS A 90 11.67 -18.86 -10.15
N GLN A 91 10.84 -18.07 -9.49
CA GLN A 91 9.96 -18.53 -8.42
C GLN A 91 8.65 -17.74 -8.38
N ILE A 92 7.63 -18.31 -7.75
CA ILE A 92 6.38 -17.65 -7.38
C ILE A 92 6.31 -17.67 -5.87
N LEU A 93 5.99 -16.56 -5.24
CA LEU A 93 5.73 -16.46 -3.81
C LEU A 93 4.22 -16.49 -3.56
N VAL A 94 3.82 -17.18 -2.51
CA VAL A 94 2.45 -17.24 -2.01
C VAL A 94 2.52 -17.02 -0.51
N GLY A 95 1.87 -16.00 0.00
CA GLY A 95 2.07 -15.62 1.41
C GLY A 95 0.91 -14.86 2.04
N GLY A 96 1.14 -14.47 3.26
CA GLY A 96 0.35 -13.66 4.16
C GLY A 96 1.13 -13.51 5.45
N HIS A 97 0.61 -12.81 6.43
CA HIS A 97 1.29 -12.67 7.71
C HIS A 97 0.75 -13.62 8.80
N TYR A 98 1.49 -13.81 9.90
CA TYR A 98 1.11 -14.73 10.95
C TYR A 98 1.08 -14.10 12.34
N ASP A 99 1.52 -12.87 12.48
CA ASP A 99 1.29 -12.07 13.68
C ASP A 99 -0.13 -11.49 13.66
N MET A 100 -0.62 -11.05 14.80
CA MET A 100 -2.03 -10.70 14.93
C MET A 100 -2.30 -9.86 16.16
N HIS A 101 -3.40 -9.09 16.11
CA HIS A 101 -4.02 -8.48 17.27
C HIS A 101 -5.09 -9.40 17.86
N PHE A 102 -5.14 -9.54 19.19
CA PHE A 102 -6.08 -10.43 19.90
C PHE A 102 -6.07 -11.87 19.37
N PHE A 103 -7.20 -12.34 18.82
CA PHE A 103 -7.28 -13.67 18.20
C PHE A 103 -6.89 -13.63 16.73
N GLY A 104 -7.05 -12.47 16.06
CA GLY A 104 -6.67 -12.24 14.67
C GLY A 104 -7.14 -13.35 13.75
N PHE A 105 -8.42 -13.73 13.81
CA PHE A 105 -8.88 -14.89 13.06
C PHE A 105 -8.92 -14.63 11.57
N GLN A 106 -9.50 -13.49 11.14
CA GLN A 106 -9.43 -13.05 9.76
C GLN A 106 -8.07 -12.41 9.49
N ASP A 107 -7.56 -11.62 10.42
CA ASP A 107 -6.38 -10.81 10.33
C ASP A 107 -5.23 -11.36 11.19
N ASP A 108 -4.35 -12.30 10.71
CA ASP A 108 -4.44 -12.86 9.37
C ASP A 108 -4.29 -14.39 9.42
N ASN A 109 -4.76 -15.02 10.51
CA ASN A 109 -4.70 -16.48 10.66
C ASN A 109 -5.44 -17.24 9.54
N CYS A 110 -6.44 -16.60 8.89
CA CYS A 110 -7.10 -17.18 7.73
C CYS A 110 -6.16 -17.29 6.53
N ALA A 111 -5.29 -16.30 6.28
CA ALA A 111 -4.28 -16.41 5.23
C ALA A 111 -3.26 -17.51 5.55
N VAL A 112 -2.83 -17.62 6.80
CA VAL A 112 -1.97 -18.76 7.22
C VAL A 112 -2.61 -20.10 6.86
N GLY A 113 -3.90 -20.26 7.20
CA GLY A 113 -4.67 -21.46 6.86
C GLY A 113 -4.78 -21.69 5.35
N LEU A 114 -5.02 -20.63 4.59
CA LEU A 114 -5.12 -20.65 3.12
C LEU A 114 -3.80 -21.08 2.48
N VAL A 115 -2.69 -20.43 2.84
CA VAL A 115 -1.34 -20.72 2.33
C VAL A 115 -0.96 -22.18 2.58
N LEU A 116 -1.21 -22.68 3.79
CA LEU A 116 -0.97 -24.09 4.14
C LEU A 116 -1.88 -25.04 3.35
N ALA A 117 -3.16 -24.70 3.14
CA ALA A 117 -4.09 -25.49 2.35
C ALA A 117 -3.68 -25.56 0.87
N MET A 118 -3.24 -24.44 0.29
CA MET A 118 -2.71 -24.39 -1.09
C MET A 118 -1.45 -25.25 -1.23
N ALA A 119 -0.48 -25.09 -0.32
CA ALA A 119 0.74 -25.89 -0.32
C ALA A 119 0.44 -27.39 -0.25
N LYS A 120 -0.49 -27.79 0.64
CA LYS A 120 -0.94 -29.16 0.79
C LYS A 120 -1.64 -29.67 -0.48
N ALA A 121 -2.58 -28.91 -1.04
CA ALA A 121 -3.32 -29.29 -2.24
C ALA A 121 -2.39 -29.48 -3.44
N MET A 122 -1.46 -28.57 -3.66
CA MET A 122 -0.46 -28.69 -4.74
C MET A 122 0.42 -29.92 -4.55
N LYS A 123 0.89 -30.19 -3.35
CA LYS A 123 1.70 -31.37 -3.05
C LYS A 123 0.92 -32.68 -3.22
N GLU A 124 -0.30 -32.76 -2.70
CA GLU A 124 -1.14 -33.98 -2.75
C GLU A 124 -1.68 -34.28 -4.15
N SER A 125 -1.92 -33.25 -4.96
CA SER A 125 -2.30 -33.41 -6.37
C SER A 125 -1.17 -33.97 -7.25
N GLY A 126 0.07 -33.96 -6.75
CA GLY A 126 1.26 -34.34 -7.52
C GLY A 126 1.67 -33.29 -8.56
N TYR A 127 1.23 -32.05 -8.41
CA TYR A 127 1.63 -30.95 -9.29
C TYR A 127 3.15 -30.81 -9.36
N GLN A 128 3.67 -30.73 -10.56
CA GLN A 128 5.10 -30.56 -10.84
C GLN A 128 5.31 -29.17 -11.48
N PRO A 129 5.63 -28.14 -10.70
CA PRO A 129 5.79 -26.81 -11.23
C PRO A 129 7.00 -26.69 -12.15
N GLU A 130 6.96 -25.76 -13.08
CA GLU A 130 8.11 -25.36 -13.92
C GLU A 130 9.13 -24.56 -13.09
N ASN A 131 8.63 -23.66 -12.22
CA ASN A 131 9.41 -22.78 -11.36
C ASN A 131 9.26 -23.17 -9.90
N ASP A 132 10.13 -22.71 -9.01
CA ASP A 132 9.94 -22.90 -7.57
C ASP A 132 8.66 -22.18 -7.10
N ILE A 133 7.85 -22.83 -6.26
CA ILE A 133 6.74 -22.18 -5.54
C ILE A 133 7.14 -22.09 -4.08
N VAL A 134 7.28 -20.88 -3.58
CA VAL A 134 7.67 -20.59 -2.20
C VAL A 134 6.46 -20.08 -1.44
N PHE A 135 6.15 -20.73 -0.35
CA PHE A 135 5.12 -20.32 0.60
C PHE A 135 5.81 -19.58 1.73
N CYS A 136 5.39 -18.34 1.97
CA CYS A 136 6.01 -17.45 2.95
C CYS A 136 4.95 -16.89 3.89
N LEU A 137 5.20 -17.00 5.19
CA LEU A 137 4.40 -16.37 6.22
C LEU A 137 5.28 -15.32 6.90
N HIS A 138 4.89 -14.06 6.76
CA HIS A 138 5.62 -12.94 7.31
C HIS A 138 5.30 -12.74 8.79
N GLY A 139 6.28 -12.31 9.56
CA GLY A 139 6.07 -11.87 10.92
C GLY A 139 6.24 -10.35 11.00
N ALA A 140 5.63 -9.72 11.99
CA ALA A 140 5.66 -8.28 12.19
C ALA A 140 5.09 -7.48 10.98
N GLU A 141 3.96 -7.93 10.44
CA GLU A 141 3.15 -7.16 9.52
C GLU A 141 2.46 -6.02 10.27
N GLU A 142 1.84 -6.35 11.40
CA GLU A 142 1.10 -5.46 12.30
C GLU A 142 1.99 -4.45 13.05
N TRP A 143 3.28 -4.47 12.78
CA TRP A 143 4.28 -3.67 13.49
C TRP A 143 5.19 -2.94 12.52
N GLY A 144 5.45 -1.69 12.91
CA GLY A 144 6.36 -0.83 12.19
C GLY A 144 7.73 -0.72 12.83
N SER A 145 8.56 0.08 12.21
CA SER A 145 9.84 0.51 12.77
C SER A 145 9.63 1.67 13.71
N SER A 146 10.14 1.57 14.94
CA SER A 146 10.11 2.69 15.88
C SER A 146 10.73 3.94 15.28
N TYR A 147 10.14 5.08 15.58
CA TYR A 147 10.56 6.37 15.08
C TYR A 147 10.42 6.54 13.55
N THR A 148 9.48 5.82 12.95
CA THR A 148 9.10 6.02 11.55
C THR A 148 7.61 6.29 11.45
N GLN A 149 7.20 6.84 10.31
CA GLN A 149 5.79 7.06 9.97
C GLN A 149 5.13 5.78 9.44
N PHE A 150 5.94 4.78 9.09
CA PHE A 150 5.48 3.51 8.53
C PHE A 150 5.52 2.44 9.61
N ASP A 151 4.38 1.99 10.03
CA ASP A 151 4.21 1.09 11.15
C ASP A 151 3.56 -0.24 10.80
N TRP A 152 3.65 -0.63 9.51
CA TRP A 152 3.23 -1.94 9.01
C TRP A 152 4.31 -2.63 8.18
N THR A 153 4.13 -3.93 7.94
CA THR A 153 4.85 -4.77 6.96
C THR A 153 6.35 -4.91 7.16
N VAL A 154 6.85 -4.75 8.39
CA VAL A 154 8.30 -4.82 8.68
C VAL A 154 8.91 -6.14 8.20
N GLY A 155 8.23 -7.26 8.43
CA GLY A 155 8.75 -8.58 8.05
C GLY A 155 8.87 -8.78 6.54
N ALA A 156 7.91 -8.31 5.76
CA ALA A 156 7.95 -8.35 4.30
C ALA A 156 9.01 -7.41 3.76
N TRP A 157 9.08 -6.20 4.30
CA TRP A 157 10.08 -5.21 3.89
C TRP A 157 11.51 -5.70 4.14
N GLU A 158 11.80 -6.21 5.34
CA GLU A 158 13.09 -6.79 5.68
C GLU A 158 13.43 -8.00 4.80
N MET A 159 12.43 -8.85 4.51
CA MET A 159 12.62 -10.03 3.67
C MET A 159 13.15 -9.65 2.29
N ILE A 160 12.52 -8.71 1.61
CA ILE A 160 12.87 -8.40 0.22
C ILE A 160 14.05 -7.45 0.11
N ASN A 161 14.26 -6.56 1.08
CA ASN A 161 15.32 -5.56 0.98
C ASN A 161 16.64 -6.03 1.60
N HIS A 162 16.61 -6.86 2.64
CA HIS A 162 17.82 -7.25 3.39
C HIS A 162 18.10 -8.76 3.38
N VAL A 163 17.07 -9.60 3.53
CA VAL A 163 17.27 -11.06 3.68
C VAL A 163 17.43 -11.74 2.33
N HIS A 164 16.56 -11.40 1.37
CA HIS A 164 16.52 -11.98 0.03
C HIS A 164 16.42 -10.93 -1.09
N PRO A 165 17.32 -9.94 -1.15
CA PRO A 165 17.30 -8.93 -2.21
C PRO A 165 17.49 -9.54 -3.62
N GLU A 166 18.06 -10.74 -3.71
CA GLU A 166 18.22 -11.49 -4.96
C GLU A 166 16.90 -12.04 -5.51
N TRP A 167 15.79 -11.92 -4.79
CA TRP A 167 14.46 -12.27 -5.30
C TRP A 167 13.91 -11.24 -6.29
N VAL A 168 14.41 -10.01 -6.23
CA VAL A 168 14.16 -9.01 -7.26
C VAL A 168 14.76 -9.50 -8.60
N GLY A 169 13.98 -9.48 -9.67
CA GLY A 169 14.36 -10.02 -10.97
C GLY A 169 14.29 -11.55 -11.09
N LYS A 170 13.95 -12.26 -10.00
CA LYS A 170 13.78 -13.71 -9.97
C LYS A 170 12.33 -14.13 -9.72
N THR A 171 11.57 -13.37 -8.93
CA THR A 171 10.19 -13.67 -8.56
C THR A 171 9.24 -13.21 -9.66
N LEU A 172 8.45 -14.15 -10.20
CA LEU A 172 7.46 -13.89 -11.24
C LEU A 172 6.25 -13.14 -10.69
N ALA A 173 5.82 -13.49 -9.50
CA ALA A 173 4.76 -12.81 -8.75
C ALA A 173 4.85 -13.16 -7.27
N PHE A 174 4.46 -12.22 -6.42
CA PHE A 174 4.06 -12.47 -5.04
C PHE A 174 2.55 -12.38 -4.96
N ILE A 175 1.91 -13.44 -4.52
CA ILE A 175 0.46 -13.54 -4.30
C ILE A 175 0.25 -13.49 -2.80
N ASN A 176 -0.11 -12.33 -2.30
CA ASN A 176 -0.40 -12.06 -0.90
C ASN A 176 -1.87 -12.31 -0.59
N PHE A 177 -2.17 -12.57 0.66
CA PHE A 177 -3.52 -12.70 1.17
C PHE A 177 -3.69 -11.85 2.41
N GLU A 178 -4.85 -11.19 2.47
CA GLU A 178 -5.36 -10.40 3.57
C GLU A 178 -6.83 -10.76 3.81
N LEU A 179 -7.20 -11.07 5.02
CA LEU A 179 -8.60 -11.29 5.41
C LEU A 179 -9.36 -12.25 4.47
N PRO A 180 -8.77 -13.37 4.01
CA PRO A 180 -9.25 -14.10 2.84
C PRO A 180 -10.49 -14.98 3.08
N ALA A 181 -11.10 -14.94 4.27
CA ALA A 181 -12.26 -15.74 4.61
C ALA A 181 -13.49 -14.90 4.99
N TYR A 182 -13.49 -13.60 4.67
CA TYR A 182 -14.62 -12.70 4.87
C TYR A 182 -15.20 -12.23 3.53
N GLU A 183 -16.52 -12.16 3.44
CA GLU A 183 -17.23 -11.66 2.24
C GLU A 183 -17.44 -10.16 2.36
N PHE A 184 -16.54 -9.38 1.76
CA PHE A 184 -16.61 -7.92 1.81
C PHE A 184 -17.68 -7.34 0.89
N ASP A 185 -17.98 -8.01 -0.25
CA ASP A 185 -18.99 -7.58 -1.20
C ASP A 185 -19.54 -8.78 -2.00
N SER A 186 -20.56 -8.56 -2.82
CA SER A 186 -21.12 -9.54 -3.76
C SER A 186 -20.18 -9.86 -4.93
N TYR A 187 -19.11 -9.13 -5.10
CA TYR A 187 -18.04 -9.32 -6.07
C TYR A 187 -16.68 -9.32 -5.40
N THR A 188 -15.66 -9.78 -6.13
CA THR A 188 -14.26 -9.68 -5.70
C THR A 188 -13.37 -9.15 -6.82
N THR A 189 -12.17 -8.76 -6.49
CA THR A 189 -11.12 -8.36 -7.45
C THR A 189 -9.74 -8.74 -6.90
N THR A 190 -8.71 -8.48 -7.68
CA THR A 190 -7.31 -8.60 -7.25
C THR A 190 -6.65 -7.22 -7.32
N TYR A 191 -6.08 -6.77 -6.21
CA TYR A 191 -5.20 -5.60 -6.22
C TYR A 191 -3.82 -6.02 -6.70
N SER A 192 -3.15 -5.18 -7.45
CA SER A 192 -1.81 -5.49 -7.96
C SER A 192 -1.05 -4.26 -8.44
N ALA A 193 0.22 -4.48 -8.80
CA ALA A 193 0.94 -3.54 -9.63
C ALA A 193 0.20 -3.30 -10.96
N PRO A 194 0.10 -2.06 -11.45
CA PRO A 194 -0.64 -1.73 -12.68
C PRO A 194 -0.20 -2.52 -13.91
N GLU A 195 1.08 -2.87 -14.00
CA GLU A 195 1.62 -3.67 -15.10
C GLU A 195 1.05 -5.11 -15.15
N MET A 196 0.43 -5.58 -14.06
CA MET A 196 -0.22 -6.89 -14.00
C MET A 196 -1.70 -6.86 -14.41
N PHE A 197 -2.35 -5.70 -14.47
CA PHE A 197 -3.80 -5.59 -14.72
C PHE A 197 -4.27 -6.34 -15.96
N SER A 198 -3.58 -6.19 -17.10
CA SER A 198 -3.94 -6.88 -18.34
C SER A 198 -3.83 -8.40 -18.21
N MET A 199 -2.84 -8.92 -17.51
CA MET A 199 -2.68 -10.35 -17.27
C MET A 199 -3.77 -10.88 -16.33
N LEU A 200 -4.07 -10.18 -15.26
CA LEU A 200 -5.10 -10.57 -14.30
C LEU A 200 -6.49 -10.50 -14.90
N SER A 201 -6.78 -9.47 -15.72
CA SER A 201 -8.03 -9.35 -16.44
C SER A 201 -8.20 -10.50 -17.46
N TYR A 202 -7.14 -10.85 -18.22
CA TYR A 202 -7.15 -12.01 -19.10
C TYR A 202 -7.40 -13.30 -18.32
N PHE A 203 -6.69 -13.52 -17.21
CA PHE A 203 -6.88 -14.68 -16.36
C PHE A 203 -8.32 -14.77 -15.84
N ALA A 204 -8.86 -13.70 -15.28
CA ALA A 204 -10.21 -13.67 -14.75
C ALA A 204 -11.28 -13.99 -15.82
N ASN A 205 -11.07 -13.57 -17.07
CA ASN A 205 -12.00 -13.81 -18.17
C ASN A 205 -11.87 -15.21 -18.80
N GLU A 206 -10.65 -15.70 -19.01
CA GLU A 206 -10.38 -16.99 -19.68
C GLU A 206 -10.54 -18.18 -18.74
N TYR A 207 -10.03 -18.05 -17.55
CA TYR A 207 -10.27 -18.99 -16.47
C TYR A 207 -11.59 -18.69 -15.79
N ALA A 208 -12.45 -17.92 -16.53
CA ALA A 208 -13.70 -17.42 -16.10
C ALA A 208 -14.15 -18.29 -14.98
N TYR A 209 -13.86 -17.85 -13.83
CA TYR A 209 -14.47 -18.37 -12.68
C TYR A 209 -15.95 -18.42 -13.03
N SER A 210 -16.37 -19.61 -13.42
CA SER A 210 -17.76 -19.82 -13.74
C SER A 210 -18.52 -19.27 -12.56
N PRO A 211 -19.42 -18.30 -12.76
CA PRO A 211 -20.08 -17.68 -11.65
C PRO A 211 -20.58 -18.79 -10.76
N ASP A 212 -20.01 -18.83 -9.57
CA ASP A 212 -20.47 -19.70 -8.51
C ASP A 212 -20.17 -21.20 -8.55
N PRO A 213 -18.92 -21.66 -8.71
CA PRO A 213 -18.62 -23.05 -8.29
C PRO A 213 -18.67 -23.23 -6.77
N VAL A 214 -18.61 -22.17 -5.97
CA VAL A 214 -18.58 -22.27 -4.49
C VAL A 214 -19.68 -21.45 -3.79
N GLY A 215 -20.53 -20.74 -4.51
CA GLY A 215 -21.70 -20.04 -3.97
C GLY A 215 -21.40 -18.70 -3.27
N CYS A 216 -20.29 -18.06 -3.63
CA CYS A 216 -19.96 -16.71 -3.17
C CYS A 216 -19.70 -15.79 -4.36
N PHE A 217 -19.72 -14.50 -4.14
CA PHE A 217 -19.53 -13.47 -5.16
C PHE A 217 -20.54 -13.58 -6.32
N ALA A 218 -21.81 -13.31 -6.01
CA ALA A 218 -22.91 -13.39 -6.95
C ALA A 218 -22.70 -12.52 -8.21
N ASP A 219 -21.99 -11.37 -8.06
CA ASP A 219 -21.63 -10.46 -9.16
C ASP A 219 -20.26 -10.78 -9.79
N GLY A 220 -19.60 -11.85 -9.34
CA GLY A 220 -18.42 -12.43 -9.97
C GLY A 220 -17.10 -11.74 -9.62
N VAL A 221 -16.13 -11.86 -10.53
CA VAL A 221 -14.81 -11.24 -10.40
C VAL A 221 -14.73 -9.99 -11.27
N LEU A 222 -14.42 -8.84 -10.66
CA LEU A 222 -14.12 -7.62 -11.40
C LEU A 222 -12.79 -7.77 -12.13
N THR A 223 -12.77 -7.33 -13.37
CA THR A 223 -11.57 -7.29 -14.21
C THR A 223 -10.95 -5.90 -14.29
N GLU A 224 -11.56 -4.93 -13.62
CA GLU A 224 -10.96 -3.62 -13.40
C GLU A 224 -9.77 -3.79 -12.46
N GLY A 225 -8.63 -3.18 -12.83
CA GLY A 225 -7.42 -3.27 -12.02
C GLY A 225 -7.41 -2.22 -10.92
N TYR A 226 -7.16 -2.66 -9.70
CA TYR A 226 -6.95 -1.77 -8.57
C TYR A 226 -5.51 -1.88 -8.10
N GLN A 227 -4.86 -0.73 -7.93
CA GLN A 227 -3.48 -0.68 -7.44
C GLN A 227 -3.43 -1.08 -5.98
N THR A 228 -2.38 -1.84 -5.61
CA THR A 228 -2.09 -2.21 -4.22
C THR A 228 -1.84 -0.98 -3.34
N TYR A 229 -2.03 -1.16 -2.05
CA TYR A 229 -1.86 -0.12 -1.03
C TYR A 229 -0.60 -0.38 -0.19
N THR A 230 -0.17 0.61 0.58
CA THR A 230 1.06 0.57 1.37
C THR A 230 0.96 -0.25 2.66
N TYR A 231 -0.23 -0.58 3.09
CA TYR A 231 -0.51 -1.24 4.37
C TYR A 231 -0.81 -2.74 4.25
N SER A 232 -0.13 -3.40 3.31
CA SER A 232 -0.14 -4.85 3.16
C SER A 232 1.21 -5.33 2.63
N ASP A 233 1.61 -6.53 2.99
CA ASP A 233 2.92 -7.14 2.71
C ASP A 233 3.33 -7.08 1.23
N ASP A 234 2.37 -7.18 0.31
CA ASP A 234 2.62 -7.15 -1.14
C ASP A 234 3.23 -5.83 -1.61
N PHE A 235 2.95 -4.71 -0.92
CA PHE A 235 3.53 -3.42 -1.29
C PHE A 235 5.04 -3.37 -1.08
N SER A 236 5.56 -4.01 -0.03
CA SER A 236 7.00 -4.12 0.21
C SER A 236 7.72 -4.75 -0.99
N TYR A 237 7.15 -5.83 -1.52
CA TYR A 237 7.67 -6.51 -2.70
C TYR A 237 7.51 -5.67 -3.97
N TYR A 238 6.34 -5.06 -4.15
CA TYR A 238 6.07 -4.18 -5.29
C TYR A 238 7.07 -3.03 -5.36
N LYS A 239 7.25 -2.30 -4.27
CA LYS A 239 8.20 -1.16 -4.21
C LYS A 239 9.65 -1.60 -4.43
N ALA A 240 10.02 -2.80 -3.98
CA ALA A 240 11.34 -3.37 -4.23
C ALA A 240 11.56 -3.83 -5.68
N GLY A 241 10.50 -3.96 -6.47
CA GLY A 241 10.58 -4.38 -7.87
C GLY A 241 10.18 -5.84 -8.13
N VAL A 242 9.33 -6.42 -7.29
CA VAL A 242 8.71 -7.72 -7.49
C VAL A 242 7.23 -7.52 -7.87
N PRO A 243 6.76 -8.09 -9.01
CA PRO A 243 5.34 -8.05 -9.33
C PRO A 243 4.50 -8.67 -8.21
N SER A 244 3.51 -7.95 -7.69
CA SER A 244 2.78 -8.37 -6.48
C SER A 244 1.29 -8.20 -6.63
N THR A 245 0.53 -9.07 -5.97
CA THR A 245 -0.93 -9.05 -5.90
C THR A 245 -1.41 -9.37 -4.50
N VAL A 246 -2.58 -8.86 -4.15
CA VAL A 246 -3.33 -9.27 -2.96
C VAL A 246 -4.80 -9.49 -3.31
N ASN A 247 -5.49 -10.38 -2.61
CA ASN A 247 -6.91 -10.64 -2.81
C ASN A 247 -7.76 -9.40 -2.49
N GLY A 248 -8.99 -9.38 -2.98
CA GLY A 248 -9.94 -8.32 -2.63
C GLY A 248 -10.35 -8.43 -1.16
N PHE A 249 -9.99 -7.44 -0.37
CA PHE A 249 -10.30 -7.35 1.06
C PHE A 249 -10.87 -5.97 1.46
N LEU A 250 -11.14 -5.11 0.47
CA LEU A 250 -11.76 -3.81 0.64
C LEU A 250 -13.01 -3.69 -0.24
N LEU A 251 -13.99 -2.92 0.19
CA LEU A 251 -15.11 -2.51 -0.64
C LEU A 251 -14.64 -1.55 -1.72
N GLN A 252 -15.20 -1.69 -2.93
CA GLN A 252 -14.66 -1.03 -4.10
C GLN A 252 -15.60 -0.03 -4.75
N LYS A 253 -16.91 -0.30 -4.74
CA LYS A 253 -17.88 0.50 -5.49
C LYS A 253 -18.53 1.60 -4.69
N ASP A 254 -18.55 1.49 -3.39
CA ASP A 254 -19.30 2.41 -2.54
C ASP A 254 -18.53 2.68 -1.24
N MET A 255 -17.63 3.65 -1.32
CA MET A 255 -16.86 4.11 -0.15
C MET A 255 -17.74 4.82 0.90
N GLU A 256 -19.02 5.11 0.56
CA GLU A 256 -20.01 5.63 1.52
C GLU A 256 -20.65 4.50 2.33
N THR A 257 -20.54 3.27 1.86
CA THR A 257 -20.99 2.11 2.63
C THR A 257 -19.90 1.75 3.63
N VAL A 258 -20.31 1.68 4.86
CA VAL A 258 -19.49 1.29 5.99
C VAL A 258 -18.96 -0.14 5.76
N PHE A 259 -17.66 -0.33 5.82
CA PHE A 259 -16.98 -1.64 5.74
C PHE A 259 -17.34 -2.50 6.98
N PRO A 260 -18.27 -3.47 6.92
CA PRO A 260 -18.77 -4.12 8.12
C PRO A 260 -17.67 -4.77 8.94
N PHE A 261 -16.68 -5.43 8.29
CA PHE A 261 -15.59 -6.07 9.02
C PHE A 261 -14.75 -5.06 9.79
N TYR A 262 -14.34 -3.97 9.14
CA TYR A 262 -13.48 -2.95 9.74
C TYR A 262 -14.16 -2.19 10.87
N ILE A 263 -15.46 -1.98 10.76
CA ILE A 263 -16.23 -1.33 11.83
C ILE A 263 -16.48 -2.28 12.99
N ASP A 264 -16.79 -3.55 12.68
CA ASP A 264 -17.33 -4.46 13.67
C ASP A 264 -16.26 -5.32 14.34
N TYR A 265 -15.20 -5.72 13.65
CA TYR A 265 -14.31 -6.79 14.12
C TYR A 265 -12.83 -6.43 14.10
N TYR A 266 -12.40 -5.61 13.14
CA TYR A 266 -11.00 -5.36 12.86
C TYR A 266 -10.21 -4.90 14.09
N HIS A 267 -9.10 -5.58 14.38
CA HIS A 267 -8.20 -5.33 15.51
C HIS A 267 -8.86 -5.33 16.89
N THR A 268 -9.93 -6.12 17.05
CA THR A 268 -10.64 -6.30 18.34
C THR A 268 -10.65 -7.73 18.82
N GLN A 269 -11.10 -7.94 20.07
CA GLN A 269 -11.34 -9.28 20.61
C GLN A 269 -12.47 -10.03 19.88
N TYR A 270 -13.20 -9.38 18.97
CA TYR A 270 -14.31 -9.97 18.21
C TYR A 270 -13.91 -10.53 16.85
N ASP A 271 -12.65 -10.35 16.41
CA ASP A 271 -12.13 -11.07 15.25
C ASP A 271 -11.88 -12.54 15.61
N THR A 272 -12.94 -13.34 15.50
CA THR A 272 -13.02 -14.73 15.93
C THR A 272 -13.53 -15.63 14.80
N PRO A 273 -13.49 -16.97 14.95
CA PRO A 273 -14.04 -17.90 13.96
C PRO A 273 -15.51 -17.68 13.57
N ASP A 274 -16.26 -16.87 14.31
CA ASP A 274 -17.65 -16.54 13.97
C ASP A 274 -17.76 -15.68 12.69
N THR A 275 -16.66 -15.07 12.25
CA THR A 275 -16.56 -14.29 11.00
C THR A 275 -16.27 -15.14 9.77
N TYR A 276 -16.00 -16.45 9.94
CA TYR A 276 -15.57 -17.34 8.87
C TYR A 276 -16.61 -17.61 7.80
N ASN A 277 -16.26 -17.38 6.54
CA ASN A 277 -17.04 -17.79 5.37
C ASN A 277 -16.30 -18.88 4.57
N ASP A 278 -16.76 -20.13 4.66
CA ASP A 278 -16.17 -21.28 3.99
C ASP A 278 -16.19 -21.17 2.45
N ALA A 279 -17.21 -20.51 1.87
CA ALA A 279 -17.31 -20.34 0.44
C ALA A 279 -16.25 -19.36 -0.08
N VAL A 280 -16.02 -18.24 0.62
CA VAL A 280 -14.99 -17.25 0.30
C VAL A 280 -13.60 -17.87 0.43
N MET A 281 -13.32 -18.58 1.51
CA MET A 281 -12.04 -19.29 1.71
C MET A 281 -11.77 -20.28 0.57
N LYS A 282 -12.75 -21.09 0.18
CA LYS A 282 -12.63 -22.04 -0.93
C LYS A 282 -12.42 -21.34 -2.27
N PHE A 283 -13.12 -20.24 -2.49
CA PHE A 283 -12.92 -19.43 -3.68
C PHE A 283 -11.46 -18.96 -3.77
N ASN A 284 -10.95 -18.32 -2.73
CA ASN A 284 -9.59 -17.77 -2.72
C ASN A 284 -8.54 -18.86 -2.92
N ILE A 285 -8.67 -20.02 -2.26
CA ILE A 285 -7.77 -21.16 -2.48
C ILE A 285 -7.78 -21.61 -3.95
N GLN A 286 -8.95 -21.73 -4.57
CA GLN A 286 -9.08 -22.24 -5.94
C GLN A 286 -8.64 -21.20 -6.97
N TYR A 287 -9.10 -19.96 -6.84
CA TYR A 287 -8.82 -18.89 -7.81
C TYR A 287 -7.33 -18.52 -7.82
N TYR A 288 -6.76 -18.23 -6.65
CA TYR A 288 -5.35 -17.86 -6.56
C TYR A 288 -4.40 -19.05 -6.71
N GLY A 289 -4.85 -20.25 -6.35
CA GLY A 289 -4.13 -21.48 -6.69
C GLY A 289 -4.03 -21.67 -8.21
N ALA A 290 -5.13 -21.45 -8.93
CA ALA A 290 -5.14 -21.48 -10.40
C ALA A 290 -4.30 -20.34 -10.99
N LEU A 291 -4.32 -19.14 -10.41
CA LEU A 291 -3.49 -18.01 -10.83
C LEU A 291 -2.00 -18.35 -10.69
N ALA A 292 -1.58 -18.90 -9.55
CA ALA A 292 -0.19 -19.34 -9.35
C ALA A 292 0.23 -20.37 -10.40
N MET A 293 -0.63 -21.36 -10.70
CA MET A 293 -0.37 -22.36 -11.74
C MET A 293 -0.36 -21.75 -13.14
N TYR A 294 -1.20 -20.78 -13.43
CA TYR A 294 -1.22 -20.06 -14.70
C TYR A 294 0.09 -19.32 -14.94
N ILE A 295 0.57 -18.56 -13.94
CA ILE A 295 1.85 -17.84 -14.01
C ILE A 295 3.00 -18.84 -14.19
N ASP A 296 2.99 -19.95 -13.44
CA ASP A 296 4.01 -21.01 -13.54
C ASP A 296 4.09 -21.65 -14.93
N GLN A 297 2.95 -21.88 -15.58
CA GLN A 297 2.88 -22.55 -16.87
C GLN A 297 3.07 -21.61 -18.07
N THR A 298 2.97 -20.31 -17.88
CA THR A 298 3.13 -19.31 -18.94
C THR A 298 4.61 -19.20 -19.34
N PRO A 299 4.98 -19.31 -20.62
CA PRO A 299 6.38 -19.30 -21.04
C PRO A 299 7.07 -17.95 -20.91
N ALA A 300 6.32 -16.84 -21.08
CA ALA A 300 6.82 -15.48 -20.87
C ALA A 300 5.89 -14.71 -19.91
N LEU A 301 6.43 -14.17 -18.83
CA LEU A 301 5.66 -13.35 -17.90
C LEU A 301 5.10 -12.12 -18.61
N TYR A 302 3.78 -11.94 -18.51
CA TYR A 302 3.11 -10.82 -19.13
C TYR A 302 2.98 -9.66 -18.15
N LEU A 303 3.86 -8.67 -18.31
CA LEU A 303 3.78 -7.36 -17.67
C LEU A 303 3.50 -6.32 -18.75
N ASP A 304 2.48 -5.49 -18.53
CA ASP A 304 1.99 -4.49 -19.49
C ASP A 304 2.49 -3.09 -19.11
N PHE A 305 3.66 -2.72 -19.60
CA PHE A 305 4.25 -1.41 -19.33
C PHE A 305 3.50 -0.24 -20.00
N THR A 306 2.48 -0.51 -20.84
CA THR A 306 1.61 0.59 -21.31
C THR A 306 0.84 1.21 -20.15
N ALA A 307 0.51 0.43 -19.10
CA ALA A 307 -0.10 0.94 -17.88
C ALA A 307 0.78 1.98 -17.17
N GLN A 308 2.10 1.79 -17.16
CA GLN A 308 3.04 2.77 -16.60
C GLN A 308 3.07 4.07 -17.43
N ALA A 309 3.07 3.96 -18.75
CA ALA A 309 3.03 5.12 -19.64
C ALA A 309 1.70 5.89 -19.49
N ASP A 310 0.58 5.17 -19.41
CA ASP A 310 -0.75 5.77 -19.22
C ASP A 310 -0.87 6.49 -17.86
N ARG A 311 -0.29 5.90 -16.80
CA ARG A 311 -0.24 6.50 -15.48
C ARG A 311 0.56 7.81 -15.46
N LEU A 312 1.76 7.80 -16.05
CA LEU A 312 2.59 9.01 -16.20
C LEU A 312 1.85 10.10 -16.99
N LEU A 313 1.16 9.71 -18.07
CA LEU A 313 0.37 10.65 -18.87
C LEU A 313 -0.81 11.24 -18.09
N ALA A 314 -1.47 10.43 -17.28
CA ALA A 314 -2.64 10.87 -16.50
C ALA A 314 -2.26 11.80 -15.35
N ALA A 315 -1.07 11.62 -14.78
CA ALA A 315 -0.60 12.38 -13.62
C ALA A 315 -0.10 13.80 -13.97
N VAL A 316 0.39 14.01 -15.20
CA VAL A 316 1.10 15.23 -15.57
C VAL A 316 0.19 16.44 -15.80
N SER A 317 0.51 17.57 -15.17
CA SER A 317 0.04 18.92 -15.55
C SER A 317 1.15 19.64 -16.30
N GLU A 318 1.05 19.69 -17.64
CA GLU A 318 2.04 20.37 -18.47
C GLU A 318 2.14 21.87 -18.14
N GLU A 319 1.03 22.49 -17.72
CA GLU A 319 1.00 23.89 -17.32
C GLU A 319 1.84 24.12 -16.06
N THR A 320 1.61 23.32 -15.02
CA THR A 320 2.32 23.42 -13.74
C THR A 320 3.81 23.08 -13.91
N MET A 321 4.12 22.04 -14.70
CA MET A 321 5.51 21.71 -15.07
C MET A 321 6.22 22.85 -15.78
N ALA A 322 5.57 23.48 -16.78
CA ALA A 322 6.16 24.60 -17.51
C ALA A 322 6.40 25.81 -16.60
N GLN A 323 5.47 26.11 -15.69
CA GLN A 323 5.61 27.18 -14.69
C GLN A 323 6.75 26.90 -13.71
N ALA A 324 7.00 25.63 -13.40
CA ALA A 324 8.14 25.17 -12.59
C ALA A 324 9.48 25.21 -13.35
N GLY A 325 9.46 25.43 -14.67
CA GLY A 325 10.65 25.46 -15.50
C GLY A 325 11.13 24.10 -16.00
N ALA A 326 10.30 23.07 -15.90
CA ALA A 326 10.59 21.75 -16.46
C ALA A 326 10.58 21.76 -18.00
N ASP A 327 11.37 20.88 -18.63
CA ASP A 327 11.37 20.69 -20.09
C ASP A 327 10.21 19.75 -20.50
N VAL A 328 9.03 20.35 -20.68
CA VAL A 328 7.79 19.62 -21.04
C VAL A 328 7.91 18.92 -22.40
N GLU A 329 8.65 19.48 -23.36
CA GLU A 329 8.82 18.86 -24.68
C GLU A 329 9.67 17.60 -24.57
N ALA A 330 10.76 17.64 -23.80
CA ALA A 330 11.59 16.46 -23.54
C ALA A 330 10.81 15.38 -22.75
N TYR A 331 10.03 15.78 -21.75
CA TYR A 331 9.18 14.87 -20.98
C TYR A 331 8.17 14.14 -21.87
N ARG A 332 7.44 14.87 -22.70
CA ARG A 332 6.47 14.30 -23.66
C ARG A 332 7.15 13.35 -24.65
N ALA A 333 8.29 13.73 -25.20
CA ALA A 333 9.03 12.87 -26.15
C ALA A 333 9.50 11.56 -25.51
N ALA A 334 9.95 11.61 -24.27
CA ALA A 334 10.34 10.40 -23.52
C ALA A 334 9.13 9.50 -23.21
N LEU A 335 7.99 10.08 -22.85
CA LEU A 335 6.74 9.38 -22.61
C LEU A 335 6.22 8.67 -23.89
N GLU A 336 6.23 9.36 -25.03
CA GLU A 336 5.86 8.76 -26.33
C GLU A 336 6.80 7.59 -26.70
N GLN A 337 8.10 7.75 -26.45
CA GLN A 337 9.08 6.68 -26.69
C GLN A 337 8.84 5.48 -25.78
N LEU A 338 8.55 5.70 -24.51
CA LEU A 338 8.20 4.64 -23.56
C LEU A 338 6.93 3.91 -24.00
N GLY A 339 5.86 4.63 -24.34
CA GLY A 339 4.59 4.03 -24.79
C GLY A 339 4.76 3.16 -26.03
N ALA A 340 5.58 3.60 -26.99
CA ALA A 340 5.88 2.82 -28.19
C ALA A 340 6.67 1.54 -27.88
N ALA A 341 7.69 1.62 -27.02
CA ALA A 341 8.50 0.47 -26.62
C ALA A 341 7.69 -0.53 -25.79
N ALA A 342 6.87 -0.04 -24.86
CA ALA A 342 5.95 -0.83 -24.04
C ALA A 342 4.95 -1.62 -24.91
N SER A 343 4.33 -0.96 -25.90
CA SER A 343 3.42 -1.62 -26.85
C SER A 343 4.11 -2.71 -27.65
N ALA A 344 5.32 -2.47 -28.14
CA ALA A 344 6.09 -3.47 -28.88
C ALA A 344 6.47 -4.68 -28.01
N MET A 345 6.87 -4.47 -26.74
CA MET A 345 7.14 -5.54 -25.80
C MET A 345 5.89 -6.37 -25.48
N LYS A 346 4.77 -5.71 -25.23
CA LYS A 346 3.45 -6.34 -25.05
C LYS A 346 3.12 -7.28 -26.21
N GLU A 347 3.24 -6.81 -27.45
CA GLU A 347 2.97 -7.63 -28.65
C GLU A 347 3.90 -8.85 -28.73
N LYS A 348 5.17 -8.71 -28.43
CA LYS A 348 6.14 -9.82 -28.40
C LYS A 348 5.72 -10.90 -27.40
N VAL A 349 5.36 -10.52 -26.18
CA VAL A 349 4.97 -11.45 -25.10
C VAL A 349 3.66 -12.13 -25.43
N VAL A 350 2.64 -11.38 -25.84
CA VAL A 350 1.32 -11.93 -26.20
C VAL A 350 1.43 -12.92 -27.37
N SER A 351 2.18 -12.56 -28.42
CA SER A 351 2.39 -13.46 -29.57
C SER A 351 3.12 -14.74 -29.18
N LEU A 352 4.18 -14.65 -28.37
CA LEU A 352 4.93 -15.83 -27.92
C LEU A 352 4.04 -16.77 -27.08
N ASN A 353 3.26 -16.22 -26.16
CA ASN A 353 2.37 -17.01 -25.30
C ASN A 353 1.24 -17.68 -26.13
N ALA A 354 0.71 -16.98 -27.14
CA ALA A 354 -0.26 -17.55 -28.07
C ALA A 354 0.33 -18.69 -28.91
N ASP A 355 1.54 -18.50 -29.46
CA ASP A 355 2.25 -19.54 -30.20
C ASP A 355 2.53 -20.79 -29.33
N TYR A 356 2.86 -20.56 -28.05
CA TYR A 356 3.05 -21.65 -27.11
C TYR A 356 1.76 -22.41 -26.83
N ALA A 357 0.63 -21.72 -26.66
CA ALA A 357 -0.66 -22.36 -26.49
C ALA A 357 -1.03 -23.23 -27.69
N GLN A 358 -0.80 -22.74 -28.91
CA GLN A 358 -1.01 -23.52 -30.15
C GLN A 358 -0.08 -24.74 -30.23
N ALA A 359 1.21 -24.59 -29.90
CA ALA A 359 2.15 -25.70 -29.89
C ALA A 359 1.74 -26.78 -28.86
N ARG A 360 1.23 -26.36 -27.70
CA ARG A 360 0.72 -27.26 -26.66
C ARG A 360 -0.52 -28.05 -27.14
N GLU A 361 -1.47 -27.38 -27.77
CA GLU A 361 -2.65 -28.04 -28.36
C GLU A 361 -2.26 -29.04 -29.44
N ALA A 362 -1.25 -28.71 -30.25
CA ALA A 362 -0.73 -29.60 -31.30
C ALA A 362 0.16 -30.74 -30.75
N GLY A 363 0.55 -30.73 -29.48
CA GLY A 363 1.49 -31.66 -28.88
C GLY A 363 2.93 -31.52 -29.41
N ASP A 364 3.31 -30.35 -29.92
CA ASP A 364 4.63 -30.06 -30.47
C ASP A 364 5.63 -29.73 -29.35
N GLU A 365 6.18 -30.76 -28.71
CA GLU A 365 7.12 -30.61 -27.60
C GLU A 365 8.40 -29.84 -27.98
N GLN A 366 8.86 -29.99 -29.23
CA GLN A 366 10.06 -29.28 -29.69
C GLN A 366 9.81 -27.77 -29.80
N LYS A 367 8.69 -27.38 -30.36
CA LYS A 367 8.27 -25.98 -30.46
C LYS A 367 8.01 -25.38 -29.07
N MET A 368 7.34 -26.11 -28.18
CA MET A 368 7.13 -25.71 -26.78
C MET A 368 8.44 -25.45 -26.07
N ALA A 369 9.42 -26.34 -26.17
CA ALA A 369 10.73 -26.17 -25.55
C ALA A 369 11.46 -24.92 -26.09
N GLN A 370 11.42 -24.69 -27.41
CA GLN A 370 12.02 -23.50 -28.02
C GLN A 370 11.34 -22.21 -27.53
N LEU A 371 10.01 -22.18 -27.47
CA LEU A 371 9.25 -21.02 -27.03
C LEU A 371 9.50 -20.73 -25.54
N ARG A 372 9.64 -21.75 -24.70
CA ARG A 372 10.01 -21.58 -23.29
C ARG A 372 11.38 -20.93 -23.13
N GLU A 373 12.39 -21.33 -23.91
CA GLU A 373 13.70 -20.69 -23.84
C GLU A 373 13.65 -19.22 -24.28
N THR A 374 12.90 -18.90 -25.33
CA THR A 374 12.67 -17.51 -25.73
C THR A 374 11.90 -16.74 -24.67
N GLY A 375 10.89 -17.38 -24.07
CA GLY A 375 10.07 -16.80 -23.01
C GLY A 375 10.87 -16.46 -21.75
N LYS A 376 11.82 -17.31 -21.35
CA LYS A 376 12.72 -17.01 -20.22
C LYS A 376 13.50 -15.71 -20.43
N ALA A 377 14.02 -15.49 -21.65
CA ALA A 377 14.75 -14.26 -21.95
C ALA A 377 13.83 -13.02 -21.86
N LEU A 378 12.60 -13.09 -22.40
CA LEU A 378 11.62 -12.02 -22.28
C LEU A 378 11.18 -11.79 -20.82
N THR A 379 11.01 -12.87 -20.04
CA THR A 379 10.69 -12.78 -18.63
C THR A 379 11.80 -12.05 -17.85
N ALA A 380 13.04 -12.41 -18.07
CA ALA A 380 14.16 -11.74 -17.42
C ALA A 380 14.25 -10.25 -17.80
N GLN A 381 13.98 -9.91 -19.08
CA GLN A 381 13.91 -8.53 -19.54
C GLN A 381 12.76 -7.77 -18.86
N ASN A 382 11.56 -8.36 -18.79
CA ASN A 382 10.39 -7.75 -18.16
C ASN A 382 10.59 -7.54 -16.66
N LEU A 383 11.15 -8.52 -15.95
CA LEU A 383 11.43 -8.38 -14.51
C LEU A 383 12.47 -7.29 -14.23
N ALA A 384 13.51 -7.19 -15.06
CA ALA A 384 14.51 -6.13 -14.93
C ALA A 384 13.88 -4.74 -15.21
N ALA A 385 13.06 -4.64 -16.25
CA ALA A 385 12.34 -3.41 -16.58
C ALA A 385 11.35 -3.02 -15.47
N PHE A 386 10.64 -3.99 -14.90
CA PHE A 386 9.72 -3.78 -13.78
C PHE A 386 10.46 -3.23 -12.56
N ALA A 387 11.54 -3.89 -12.14
CA ALA A 387 12.34 -3.43 -11.01
C ALA A 387 12.91 -2.01 -11.23
N TYR A 388 13.32 -1.70 -12.45
CA TYR A 388 13.79 -0.38 -12.82
C TYR A 388 12.66 0.67 -12.72
N ALA A 389 11.47 0.34 -13.25
CA ALA A 389 10.32 1.23 -13.20
C ALA A 389 9.91 1.55 -11.75
N GLN A 390 9.82 0.52 -10.89
CA GLN A 390 9.45 0.74 -9.49
C GLN A 390 10.49 1.58 -8.74
N LYS A 391 11.76 1.43 -9.05
CA LYS A 391 12.83 2.20 -8.42
C LYS A 391 12.83 3.68 -8.83
N HIS A 392 12.44 4.00 -10.07
CA HIS A 392 12.65 5.34 -10.66
C HIS A 392 11.37 6.09 -11.00
N LEU A 393 10.24 5.38 -11.12
CA LEU A 393 8.96 5.94 -11.55
C LEU A 393 7.82 5.68 -10.56
N LEU A 394 8.12 5.06 -9.40
CA LEU A 394 7.18 4.88 -8.30
C LEU A 394 7.61 5.72 -7.11
N GLY A 395 6.86 6.74 -6.83
CA GLY A 395 6.93 7.54 -5.63
C GLY A 395 5.89 7.11 -4.60
N LEU A 396 5.94 7.73 -3.44
CA LEU A 396 5.00 7.53 -2.35
C LEU A 396 4.62 8.87 -1.76
N MET A 397 3.33 9.08 -1.55
CA MET A 397 2.81 10.19 -0.79
C MET A 397 1.95 9.62 0.34
N TYR A 398 2.53 9.50 1.51
CA TYR A 398 2.00 8.79 2.66
C TYR A 398 1.52 7.37 2.27
N GLU A 399 0.25 7.07 2.30
CA GLU A 399 -0.33 5.75 1.98
C GLU A 399 -0.56 5.51 0.48
N ARG A 400 -0.33 6.52 -0.37
CA ARG A 400 -0.66 6.47 -1.78
C ARG A 400 0.56 6.32 -2.67
N PRO A 401 0.66 5.24 -3.47
CA PRO A 401 1.63 5.15 -4.56
C PRO A 401 1.34 6.20 -5.63
N ILE A 402 2.35 6.98 -5.97
CA ILE A 402 2.26 8.11 -6.92
C ILE A 402 3.36 8.01 -7.98
N VAL A 403 3.26 8.83 -9.02
CA VAL A 403 4.41 9.20 -9.84
C VAL A 403 5.19 10.30 -9.10
N PRO A 404 6.53 10.29 -9.06
CA PRO A 404 7.29 11.21 -8.19
C PRO A 404 6.96 12.69 -8.36
N HIS A 405 6.63 13.15 -9.59
CA HIS A 405 6.28 14.55 -9.84
C HIS A 405 4.90 14.96 -9.29
N GLU A 406 4.00 14.01 -8.98
CA GLU A 406 2.65 14.33 -8.50
C GLU A 406 2.69 15.10 -7.18
N ALA A 407 3.55 14.71 -6.23
CA ALA A 407 3.60 15.37 -4.93
C ALA A 407 3.92 16.88 -5.02
N PRO A 408 5.03 17.31 -5.63
CA PRO A 408 5.30 18.74 -5.77
C PRO A 408 4.30 19.47 -6.68
N GLN A 409 3.75 18.80 -7.70
CA GLN A 409 2.71 19.38 -8.56
C GLN A 409 1.44 19.67 -7.77
N GLU A 410 0.93 18.69 -7.02
CA GLU A 410 -0.27 18.82 -6.19
C GLU A 410 -0.08 19.87 -5.10
N ASN A 411 1.08 19.90 -4.43
CA ASN A 411 1.41 20.91 -3.43
C ASN A 411 1.41 22.35 -4.01
N ILE A 412 1.92 22.55 -5.22
CA ILE A 412 1.87 23.86 -5.88
C ILE A 412 0.40 24.29 -6.07
N GLU A 413 -0.43 23.44 -6.64
CA GLU A 413 -1.83 23.71 -6.94
C GLU A 413 -2.63 24.00 -5.65
N LEU A 414 -2.40 23.22 -4.60
CA LEU A 414 -3.01 23.42 -3.28
C LEU A 414 -2.56 24.75 -2.64
N CYS A 415 -1.27 25.05 -2.65
CA CYS A 415 -0.75 26.31 -2.10
C CYS A 415 -1.30 27.54 -2.87
N GLU A 416 -1.44 27.46 -4.19
CA GLU A 416 -2.05 28.52 -5.00
C GLU A 416 -3.54 28.72 -4.65
N ALA A 417 -4.30 27.63 -4.45
CA ALA A 417 -5.70 27.66 -4.01
C ALA A 417 -5.86 28.25 -2.60
N ILE A 418 -4.95 27.89 -1.69
CA ILE A 418 -4.89 28.43 -0.33
C ILE A 418 -4.66 29.95 -0.38
N ILE A 419 -3.65 30.40 -1.11
CA ILE A 419 -3.34 31.83 -1.25
C ILE A 419 -4.55 32.60 -1.79
N ALA A 420 -5.18 32.12 -2.85
CA ALA A 420 -6.35 32.75 -3.45
C ALA A 420 -7.51 32.87 -2.44
N SER A 421 -7.80 31.81 -1.69
CA SER A 421 -8.86 31.80 -0.67
C SER A 421 -8.54 32.74 0.50
N LEU A 422 -7.28 32.83 0.93
CA LEU A 422 -6.84 33.77 1.97
C LEU A 422 -6.91 35.25 1.51
N GLU A 423 -6.61 35.54 0.24
CA GLU A 423 -6.76 36.87 -0.34
C GLU A 423 -8.24 37.30 -0.41
N GLU A 424 -9.17 36.33 -0.50
CA GLU A 424 -10.62 36.53 -0.39
C GLU A 424 -11.11 36.62 1.07
N GLY A 425 -10.26 36.27 2.03
CA GLY A 425 -10.57 36.25 3.47
C GLY A 425 -11.36 35.02 3.94
N ASP A 426 -11.35 33.94 3.15
CA ASP A 426 -12.09 32.70 3.42
C ASP A 426 -11.17 31.62 4.03
N VAL A 427 -10.91 31.76 5.33
CA VAL A 427 -10.07 30.82 6.09
C VAL A 427 -10.75 29.47 6.26
N ALA A 428 -12.09 29.46 6.46
CA ALA A 428 -12.83 28.22 6.66
C ALA A 428 -12.65 27.29 5.44
N LYS A 429 -12.78 27.85 4.23
CA LYS A 429 -12.54 27.09 3.00
C LYS A 429 -11.11 26.52 2.92
N VAL A 430 -10.11 27.31 3.33
CA VAL A 430 -8.72 26.83 3.34
C VAL A 430 -8.56 25.62 4.25
N VAL A 431 -9.08 25.71 5.45
CA VAL A 431 -8.98 24.61 6.43
C VAL A 431 -9.82 23.41 6.01
N ASP A 432 -11.02 23.61 5.51
CA ASP A 432 -11.93 22.52 5.17
C ASP A 432 -11.55 21.76 3.88
N GLU A 433 -10.91 22.44 2.90
CA GLU A 433 -10.72 21.88 1.57
C GLU A 433 -9.25 21.62 1.20
N TYR A 434 -8.27 22.39 1.72
CA TYR A 434 -6.91 22.39 1.18
C TYR A 434 -5.79 22.12 2.16
N ALA A 435 -5.83 22.73 3.34
CA ALA A 435 -4.68 22.76 4.23
C ALA A 435 -4.23 21.38 4.72
N TRP A 436 -5.16 20.44 4.83
CA TRP A 436 -4.90 19.07 5.27
C TRP A 436 -4.21 18.18 4.24
N THR A 437 -4.28 18.55 2.96
CA THR A 437 -3.78 17.74 1.86
C THR A 437 -2.41 18.18 1.37
N VAL A 438 -1.92 19.34 1.80
CA VAL A 438 -0.55 19.77 1.50
C VAL A 438 0.43 18.77 2.12
N ASN A 439 1.36 18.26 1.30
CA ASN A 439 2.27 17.17 1.60
C ASN A 439 1.60 15.78 1.77
N ASN A 440 0.29 15.72 1.91
CA ASN A 440 -0.52 14.51 2.11
C ASN A 440 0.10 13.53 3.13
N VAL A 441 0.59 14.06 4.20
CA VAL A 441 1.02 13.31 5.38
C VAL A 441 -0.03 13.50 6.47
N LEU A 442 -0.13 12.58 7.43
CA LEU A 442 -1.15 12.65 8.46
C LEU A 442 -0.96 13.83 9.45
N GLU A 443 -0.48 14.96 8.96
CA GLU A 443 -0.29 16.17 9.78
C GLU A 443 -1.57 16.80 10.32
N TRP A 444 -2.73 16.43 9.78
CA TRP A 444 -3.99 17.00 10.22
C TRP A 444 -4.23 16.86 11.74
N TYR A 445 -3.75 15.82 12.38
CA TYR A 445 -3.84 15.75 13.85
C TYR A 445 -2.76 16.57 14.56
N ALA A 446 -1.73 16.98 13.87
CA ALA A 446 -0.75 17.91 14.43
C ALA A 446 -1.42 19.23 14.86
N MET A 447 -2.54 19.61 14.25
CA MET A 447 -3.31 20.79 14.63
C MET A 447 -3.86 20.73 16.05
N TYR A 448 -4.09 19.53 16.57
CA TYR A 448 -4.60 19.32 17.93
C TYR A 448 -3.49 19.23 18.99
N PHE A 449 -2.23 19.18 18.56
CA PHE A 449 -1.08 19.04 19.43
C PHE A 449 -0.35 20.37 19.63
N SER A 450 0.38 20.47 20.73
CA SER A 450 1.27 21.62 20.94
C SER A 450 2.45 21.59 19.97
N PRO A 451 2.99 22.76 19.53
CA PRO A 451 4.16 22.82 18.65
C PRO A 451 5.37 22.02 19.18
N ALA A 452 5.53 21.93 20.50
CA ALA A 452 6.62 21.16 21.09
C ALA A 452 6.45 19.64 20.88
N VAL A 453 5.20 19.13 20.83
CA VAL A 453 4.91 17.71 20.55
C VAL A 453 5.08 17.43 19.05
N ILE A 454 4.65 18.33 18.20
CA ILE A 454 4.84 18.23 16.75
C ILE A 454 6.33 18.17 16.42
N ALA A 455 7.13 19.08 16.97
CA ALA A 455 8.58 19.08 16.75
C ALA A 455 9.26 17.76 17.19
N ILE A 456 8.78 17.13 18.27
CA ILE A 456 9.27 15.80 18.67
C ILE A 456 8.86 14.75 17.65
N GLN A 457 7.62 14.77 17.17
CA GLN A 457 7.13 13.82 16.16
C GLN A 457 7.88 13.97 14.84
N ASP A 458 8.10 15.20 14.40
CA ASP A 458 8.85 15.47 13.17
C ASP A 458 10.30 14.99 13.28
N ASP A 459 10.96 15.21 14.42
CA ASP A 459 12.31 14.70 14.65
C ASP A 459 12.34 13.16 14.68
N MET A 460 11.32 12.52 15.25
CA MET A 460 11.20 11.07 15.26
C MET A 460 10.97 10.50 13.85
N ASN A 461 10.14 11.14 13.03
CA ASN A 461 9.79 10.65 11.71
C ASN A 461 10.81 11.04 10.64
N TRP A 462 11.34 12.27 10.71
CA TRP A 462 12.09 12.88 9.61
C TRP A 462 13.48 13.38 10.02
N GLY A 463 13.84 13.30 11.29
CA GLY A 463 15.09 13.83 11.82
C GLY A 463 16.33 13.16 11.23
N GLU A 464 17.44 13.92 11.19
CA GLU A 464 18.74 13.40 10.77
C GLU A 464 19.16 12.21 11.66
N GLY A 465 19.41 11.07 11.08
CA GLY A 465 19.74 9.82 11.77
C GLY A 465 18.58 8.83 11.86
N ASN A 466 17.35 9.25 11.57
CA ASN A 466 16.21 8.34 11.44
C ASN A 466 15.92 7.94 9.99
N GLN A 467 16.56 8.61 9.03
CA GLN A 467 16.38 8.39 7.58
C GLN A 467 16.64 6.95 7.16
N ASP A 468 17.62 6.29 7.76
CA ASP A 468 17.94 4.89 7.45
C ASP A 468 16.86 3.90 7.94
N ASN A 469 15.95 4.36 8.80
CA ASN A 469 14.84 3.56 9.34
C ASN A 469 13.55 3.72 8.53
N LEU A 470 13.52 4.58 7.51
CA LEU A 470 12.35 4.76 6.66
C LEU A 470 12.32 3.68 5.58
N TYR A 471 11.20 2.98 5.50
CA TYR A 471 11.05 1.84 4.59
C TYR A 471 10.65 2.28 3.19
N TRP A 472 9.80 3.29 3.09
CA TRP A 472 9.20 3.67 1.82
C TRP A 472 9.67 5.06 1.41
N GLY A 473 10.14 5.22 0.20
CA GLY A 473 10.25 6.52 -0.46
C GLY A 473 10.83 7.65 0.36
N THR A 474 11.98 7.46 0.99
CA THR A 474 12.70 8.48 1.75
C THR A 474 12.92 9.76 0.94
N ASP A 475 13.09 9.62 -0.37
CA ASP A 475 13.35 10.67 -1.34
C ASP A 475 12.17 11.63 -1.58
N ILE A 476 10.96 11.30 -1.17
CA ILE A 476 9.77 12.12 -1.41
C ILE A 476 9.47 13.08 -0.26
N ASN A 477 9.69 12.64 0.97
CA ASN A 477 9.24 13.33 2.15
C ASN A 477 10.28 14.28 2.77
N PHE A 478 11.57 14.10 2.47
CA PHE A 478 12.63 14.89 3.10
C PHE A 478 12.79 16.30 2.52
N ASP A 479 12.42 16.50 1.28
CA ASP A 479 12.57 17.78 0.58
C ASP A 479 11.26 18.59 0.51
N LYS A 480 10.22 18.16 1.25
CA LYS A 480 8.94 18.86 1.26
C LYS A 480 9.05 20.26 1.83
N ALA A 481 8.20 21.16 1.33
CA ALA A 481 8.10 22.50 1.90
C ALA A 481 7.40 22.46 3.26
N ASP A 482 7.99 23.08 4.28
CA ASP A 482 7.39 23.22 5.61
C ASP A 482 6.28 24.29 5.60
N VAL A 483 5.06 23.88 5.85
CA VAL A 483 3.87 24.72 5.95
C VAL A 483 3.12 24.56 7.27
N ASP A 484 3.65 23.80 8.22
CA ASP A 484 2.96 23.38 9.43
C ASP A 484 2.55 24.56 10.32
N ASP A 485 3.44 25.54 10.51
CA ASP A 485 3.13 26.75 11.27
C ASP A 485 2.00 27.57 10.64
N ALA A 486 1.99 27.71 9.29
CA ALA A 486 0.94 28.44 8.60
C ALA A 486 -0.39 27.70 8.68
N THR A 487 -0.40 26.40 8.44
CA THR A 487 -1.60 25.54 8.52
C THR A 487 -2.20 25.58 9.92
N ARG A 488 -1.34 25.46 10.95
CA ARG A 488 -1.78 25.56 12.36
C ARG A 488 -2.35 26.93 12.71
N SER A 489 -1.73 28.01 12.25
CA SER A 489 -2.25 29.37 12.42
C SER A 489 -3.65 29.50 11.84
N LEU A 490 -3.86 29.03 10.62
CA LEU A 490 -5.16 29.06 9.94
C LEU A 490 -6.22 28.23 10.66
N PHE A 491 -5.85 27.05 11.16
CA PHE A 491 -6.76 26.23 11.96
C PHE A 491 -7.24 26.95 13.23
N ILE A 492 -6.34 27.62 13.95
CA ILE A 492 -6.67 28.41 15.15
C ILE A 492 -7.58 29.59 14.81
N ARG A 493 -7.41 30.14 13.62
CA ARG A 493 -8.12 31.33 13.11
C ARG A 493 -9.34 30.97 12.25
N TYR A 494 -9.81 29.73 12.31
CA TYR A 494 -10.87 29.16 11.46
C TYR A 494 -12.12 30.06 11.34
N ASP A 495 -12.58 30.66 12.46
CA ASP A 495 -13.76 31.53 12.51
C ASP A 495 -13.46 33.00 12.13
N GLU A 496 -12.20 33.34 11.82
CA GLU A 496 -11.79 34.71 11.55
C GLU A 496 -12.15 35.09 10.12
N GLN A 497 -12.98 36.12 9.93
CA GLN A 497 -13.33 36.65 8.63
C GLN A 497 -12.63 37.98 8.37
N GLY A 498 -11.94 38.10 7.23
CA GLY A 498 -11.30 39.33 6.78
C GLY A 498 -10.09 39.75 7.63
N GLY A 499 -9.39 38.78 8.21
CA GLY A 499 -8.14 38.99 8.94
C GLY A 499 -6.97 39.35 8.03
N ASP A 500 -5.86 39.75 8.64
CA ASP A 500 -4.56 39.85 7.93
C ASP A 500 -3.89 38.49 7.93
N PHE A 501 -3.76 37.89 6.75
CA PHE A 501 -3.14 36.58 6.52
C PHE A 501 -1.82 36.70 5.76
N SER A 502 -1.20 37.88 5.78
CA SER A 502 0.01 38.17 5.01
C SER A 502 1.20 37.27 5.41
N GLU A 503 1.28 36.83 6.65
CA GLU A 503 2.34 35.94 7.14
C GLU A 503 2.14 34.53 6.58
N GLU A 504 0.96 33.96 6.68
CA GLU A 504 0.62 32.65 6.14
C GLU A 504 0.76 32.61 4.60
N ILE A 505 0.26 33.64 3.92
CA ILE A 505 0.43 33.79 2.47
C ILE A 505 1.91 33.83 2.09
N ALA A 506 2.76 34.47 2.88
CA ALA A 506 4.20 34.50 2.61
C ALA A 506 4.83 33.10 2.73
N ILE A 507 4.41 32.30 3.71
CA ILE A 507 4.89 30.91 3.88
C ILE A 507 4.46 30.06 2.70
N TYR A 508 3.19 30.08 2.29
CA TYR A 508 2.72 29.30 1.13
C TYR A 508 3.36 29.75 -0.19
N LYS A 509 3.65 31.05 -0.37
CA LYS A 509 4.43 31.54 -1.52
C LYS A 509 5.86 31.00 -1.52
N ALA A 510 6.50 30.92 -0.36
CA ALA A 510 7.83 30.33 -0.25
C ALA A 510 7.79 28.80 -0.51
N ALA A 511 6.76 28.11 -0.03
CA ALA A 511 6.52 26.70 -0.30
C ALA A 511 6.41 26.42 -1.80
N ILE A 512 5.65 27.23 -2.55
CA ILE A 512 5.53 27.10 -4.01
C ILE A 512 6.90 27.14 -4.70
N GLU A 513 7.82 28.01 -4.27
CA GLU A 513 9.15 28.08 -4.89
C GLU A 513 10.00 26.83 -4.60
N VAL A 514 9.88 26.22 -3.42
CA VAL A 514 10.51 24.94 -3.09
C VAL A 514 9.93 23.84 -3.98
N GLU A 515 8.60 23.74 -4.02
CA GLU A 515 7.91 22.71 -4.80
C GLU A 515 8.13 22.83 -6.31
N ARG A 516 8.28 24.06 -6.84
CA ARG A 516 8.67 24.27 -8.25
C ARG A 516 10.05 23.68 -8.56
N SER A 517 11.01 23.87 -7.67
CA SER A 517 12.34 23.28 -7.85
C SER A 517 12.27 21.75 -7.84
N ARG A 518 11.53 21.18 -6.89
CA ARG A 518 11.31 19.73 -6.78
C ARG A 518 10.61 19.18 -8.03
N LEU A 519 9.56 19.85 -8.50
CA LEU A 519 8.84 19.43 -9.70
C LEU A 519 9.75 19.40 -10.94
N ALA A 520 10.58 20.42 -11.12
CA ALA A 520 11.52 20.47 -12.24
C ALA A 520 12.56 19.32 -12.15
N ASP A 521 13.07 19.04 -10.96
CA ASP A 521 14.04 17.98 -10.72
C ASP A 521 13.42 16.59 -10.94
N HIS A 522 12.21 16.33 -10.41
CA HIS A 522 11.49 15.06 -10.65
C HIS A 522 11.15 14.87 -12.13
N ALA A 523 10.66 15.90 -12.82
CA ALA A 523 10.38 15.82 -14.25
C ALA A 523 11.63 15.46 -15.07
N ALA A 524 12.79 16.01 -14.71
CA ALA A 524 14.05 15.69 -15.39
C ALA A 524 14.50 14.25 -15.10
N GLN A 525 14.38 13.77 -13.86
CA GLN A 525 14.71 12.41 -13.47
C GLN A 525 13.79 11.39 -14.15
N GLU A 526 12.48 11.65 -14.17
CA GLU A 526 11.50 10.81 -14.85
C GLU A 526 11.72 10.77 -16.37
N THR A 527 12.07 11.91 -16.99
CA THR A 527 12.41 11.97 -18.42
C THR A 527 13.58 11.02 -18.75
N ALA A 528 14.62 11.05 -17.92
CA ALA A 528 15.75 10.15 -18.07
C ALA A 528 15.35 8.68 -17.83
N ALA A 529 14.56 8.43 -16.78
CA ALA A 529 14.10 7.09 -16.43
C ALA A 529 13.17 6.48 -17.50
N MET A 530 12.24 7.26 -18.04
CA MET A 530 11.38 6.82 -19.16
C MET A 530 12.20 6.43 -20.40
N SER A 531 13.24 7.23 -20.72
CA SER A 531 14.11 6.95 -21.86
C SER A 531 14.89 5.66 -21.68
N GLU A 532 15.44 5.42 -20.49
CA GLU A 532 16.18 4.19 -20.17
C GLU A 532 15.23 2.98 -20.14
N LEU A 533 14.05 3.10 -19.51
CA LEU A 533 13.05 2.04 -19.51
C LEU A 533 12.63 1.67 -20.94
N ALA A 534 12.44 2.66 -21.82
CA ALA A 534 12.12 2.41 -23.22
C ALA A 534 13.26 1.63 -23.94
N GLU A 535 14.53 1.87 -23.63
CA GLU A 535 15.64 1.07 -24.17
C GLU A 535 15.66 -0.36 -23.62
N MET A 536 15.34 -0.53 -22.33
CA MET A 536 15.25 -1.85 -21.71
C MET A 536 14.14 -2.71 -22.33
N LEU A 537 13.07 -2.11 -22.84
CA LEU A 537 11.91 -2.80 -23.45
C LEU A 537 12.10 -3.13 -24.95
N LYS A 538 13.16 -2.66 -25.62
CA LYS A 538 13.47 -3.00 -27.03
C LYS A 538 14.10 -4.40 -27.14
#